data_50f6f0298b2ff10158f7f41acb99567c
#
_entry.id   50f6f0298b2ff10158f7f41acb99567c
#
_cell.length_a   1.000
_cell.length_b   1.000
_cell.length_c   1.000
_cell.angle_alpha   90.00
_cell.angle_beta   90.00
_cell.angle_gamma   90.00
#
_symmetry.space_group_name_H-M   'P 1'
#
loop_
_entity.id
_entity.type
_entity.pdbx_description
1 polymer ?
#
loop_
_entity_poly.entity_id
_entity_poly.type
_entity_poly.pdbx_seq_one_letter_code
_entity_poly.pdbx_strand_id
1 'polypeptide(L)'
;MKYKVTGILFACLMIACALAASALDQTSGTSRYHQHLEAQAPQEPCACGGLELCTHLPIVRIDTSGQEIPGAILRDENDAMVGYSTTASGETEILVRIETVEKDGVWHHTSDFADQSASAWFRIRGNSSRNFDKKSYRI
;
A
#
# COMPACT_ATOMS: atom_id res chain seq x y z
N MET A 1 13.10 39.13 -43.07
CA MET A 1 11.97 39.40 -42.14
C MET A 1 11.12 38.15 -41.85
N LYS A 2 10.90 37.22 -42.77
CA LYS A 2 10.06 36.01 -42.59
C LYS A 2 10.52 35.10 -41.40
N TYR A 3 11.81 34.87 -41.24
CA TYR A 3 12.33 33.97 -40.17
C TYR A 3 12.16 34.51 -38.72
N LYS A 4 12.12 35.83 -38.55
CA LYS A 4 11.88 36.45 -37.25
C LYS A 4 10.44 36.23 -36.76
N VAL A 5 9.47 36.32 -37.70
CA VAL A 5 8.05 36.08 -37.41
C VAL A 5 7.80 34.61 -37.07
N THR A 6 8.42 33.67 -37.80
CA THR A 6 8.29 32.24 -37.56
C THR A 6 8.87 31.85 -36.20
N GLY A 7 10.01 32.44 -35.82
CA GLY A 7 10.62 32.19 -34.48
C GLY A 7 9.74 32.68 -33.32
N ILE A 8 9.12 33.85 -33.46
CA ILE A 8 8.20 34.40 -32.45
C ILE A 8 6.95 33.52 -32.32
N LEU A 9 6.35 33.09 -33.45
CA LEU A 9 5.20 32.19 -33.43
C LEU A 9 5.51 30.85 -32.76
N PHE A 10 6.68 30.28 -33.02
CA PHE A 10 7.10 29.03 -32.37
C PHE A 10 7.31 29.22 -30.89
N ALA A 11 7.95 30.30 -30.44
CA ALA A 11 8.13 30.60 -29.02
C ALA A 11 6.79 30.79 -28.30
N CYS A 12 5.83 31.51 -28.89
CA CYS A 12 4.50 31.68 -28.34
C CYS A 12 3.75 30.33 -28.20
N LEU A 13 3.87 29.47 -29.22
CA LEU A 13 3.27 28.13 -29.17
C LEU A 13 3.86 27.28 -28.02
N MET A 14 5.18 27.28 -27.87
CA MET A 14 5.84 26.55 -26.79
C MET A 14 5.42 27.06 -25.39
N ILE A 15 5.30 28.37 -25.23
CA ILE A 15 4.82 28.97 -23.98
C ILE A 15 3.36 28.56 -23.70
N ALA A 16 2.50 28.63 -24.72
CA ALA A 16 1.11 28.23 -24.62
C ALA A 16 0.96 26.73 -24.22
N CYS A 17 1.77 25.86 -24.84
CA CYS A 17 1.80 24.45 -24.52
C CYS A 17 2.30 24.19 -23.05
N ALA A 18 3.31 24.93 -22.62
CA ALA A 18 3.83 24.81 -21.26
C ALA A 18 2.79 25.28 -20.21
N LEU A 19 2.08 26.39 -20.49
CA LEU A 19 1.00 26.88 -19.63
C LEU A 19 -0.19 25.91 -19.59
N ALA A 20 -0.57 25.33 -20.72
CA ALA A 20 -1.63 24.32 -20.78
C ALA A 20 -1.24 23.06 -20.03
N ALA A 21 0.01 22.59 -20.15
CA ALA A 21 0.50 21.44 -19.42
C ALA A 21 0.51 21.69 -17.91
N SER A 22 0.96 22.87 -17.46
CA SER A 22 0.93 23.22 -16.03
C SER A 22 -0.49 23.37 -15.47
N ALA A 23 -1.44 23.89 -16.26
CA ALA A 23 -2.84 23.97 -15.85
C ALA A 23 -3.49 22.57 -15.74
N LEU A 24 -3.17 21.66 -16.67
CA LEU A 24 -3.61 20.27 -16.61
C LEU A 24 -3.01 19.53 -15.41
N ASP A 25 -1.77 19.80 -15.05
CA ASP A 25 -1.14 19.20 -13.86
C ASP A 25 -1.76 19.72 -12.56
N GLN A 26 -2.19 20.98 -12.54
CA GLN A 26 -2.93 21.55 -11.39
C GLN A 26 -4.38 21.05 -11.31
N THR A 27 -5.03 20.78 -12.42
CA THR A 27 -6.41 20.25 -12.45
C THR A 27 -6.46 18.74 -12.23
N SER A 28 -5.41 18.03 -12.57
CA SER A 28 -5.21 16.64 -12.21
C SER A 28 -4.89 16.48 -10.73
N GLY A 29 -5.24 17.41 -9.88
CA GLY A 29 -5.06 17.55 -8.42
C GLY A 29 -5.13 16.28 -7.60
N THR A 30 -4.64 15.25 -8.16
CA THR A 30 -4.26 14.03 -7.51
C THR A 30 -3.05 14.37 -6.68
N SER A 31 -3.30 14.93 -5.54
CA SER A 31 -2.42 14.69 -4.44
C SER A 31 -2.14 13.18 -4.46
N ARG A 32 -0.99 12.79 -4.97
CA ARG A 32 -0.49 11.41 -4.91
C ARG A 32 -0.21 11.00 -3.47
N TYR A 33 -0.57 11.85 -2.54
CA TYR A 33 -0.45 11.73 -1.10
C TYR A 33 -1.84 11.63 -0.50
N HIS A 34 -1.97 10.97 0.59
CA HIS A 34 -3.15 10.52 1.34
C HIS A 34 -4.19 11.60 1.75
N GLN A 35 -4.15 12.81 1.18
CA GLN A 35 -5.11 13.88 1.49
C GLN A 35 -6.57 13.50 1.24
N HIS A 36 -6.84 12.64 0.27
CA HIS A 36 -8.17 12.11 0.01
C HIS A 36 -8.69 11.25 1.18
N LEU A 37 -7.80 10.55 1.87
CA LEU A 37 -8.14 9.73 3.03
C LEU A 37 -8.45 10.60 4.26
N GLU A 38 -7.74 11.72 4.43
CA GLU A 38 -8.06 12.69 5.48
C GLU A 38 -9.41 13.37 5.25
N ALA A 39 -9.73 13.69 3.99
CA ALA A 39 -11.03 14.26 3.62
C ALA A 39 -12.21 13.30 3.88
N GLN A 40 -11.95 12.00 3.94
CA GLN A 40 -12.93 10.95 4.24
C GLN A 40 -13.01 10.62 5.74
N ALA A 41 -12.15 11.20 6.57
CA ALA A 41 -12.18 10.96 8.01
C ALA A 41 -13.54 11.38 8.60
N PRO A 42 -14.12 10.56 9.49
CA PRO A 42 -15.36 10.93 10.20
C PRO A 42 -15.17 12.21 11.01
N GLN A 43 -16.16 13.10 10.98
CA GLN A 43 -16.13 14.38 11.71
C GLN A 43 -16.23 14.17 13.23
N GLU A 44 -16.96 13.14 13.65
CA GLU A 44 -17.15 12.81 15.05
C GLU A 44 -16.07 11.82 15.54
N PRO A 45 -15.55 11.99 16.75
CA PRO A 45 -14.62 11.04 17.32
C PRO A 45 -15.27 9.66 17.54
N CYS A 46 -14.47 8.61 17.45
CA CYS A 46 -14.96 7.26 17.69
C CYS A 46 -15.40 7.07 19.14
N ALA A 47 -16.55 6.43 19.34
CA ALA A 47 -17.10 6.12 20.66
C ALA A 47 -16.59 4.80 21.29
N CYS A 48 -15.67 4.08 20.63
CA CYS A 48 -15.18 2.76 21.12
C CYS A 48 -14.35 2.80 22.42
N GLY A 49 -14.01 4.00 22.90
CA GLY A 49 -13.25 4.16 24.14
C GLY A 49 -11.81 3.64 24.11
N GLY A 50 -11.26 3.34 22.93
CA GLY A 50 -9.89 2.85 22.75
C GLY A 50 -9.66 1.39 23.17
N LEU A 51 -10.72 0.61 23.29
CA LEU A 51 -10.65 -0.81 23.67
C LEU A 51 -10.10 -1.71 22.55
N GLU A 52 -10.12 -1.23 21.32
CA GLU A 52 -9.64 -1.92 20.13
C GLU A 52 -9.00 -0.95 19.12
N LEU A 53 -8.35 -1.48 18.09
CA LEU A 53 -7.85 -0.65 16.99
C LEU A 53 -9.03 0.07 16.32
N CYS A 54 -8.96 1.39 16.32
CA CYS A 54 -9.93 2.26 15.71
C CYS A 54 -9.22 3.19 14.71
N THR A 55 -9.65 3.17 13.47
CA THR A 55 -9.05 3.97 12.39
C THR A 55 -10.10 4.33 11.34
N HIS A 56 -9.91 5.45 10.65
CA HIS A 56 -10.69 5.77 9.46
C HIS A 56 -10.09 5.19 8.17
N LEU A 57 -8.91 4.56 8.28
CA LEU A 57 -8.27 3.89 7.15
C LEU A 57 -8.81 2.46 7.01
N PRO A 58 -8.81 1.90 5.81
CA PRO A 58 -9.16 0.50 5.61
C PRO A 58 -8.33 -0.44 6.49
N ILE A 59 -8.97 -1.43 7.09
CA ILE A 59 -8.30 -2.48 7.84
C ILE A 59 -8.18 -3.71 6.95
N VAL A 60 -6.96 -4.23 6.81
CA VAL A 60 -6.71 -5.51 6.15
C VAL A 60 -6.36 -6.53 7.22
N ARG A 61 -7.18 -7.58 7.35
CA ARG A 61 -6.93 -8.72 8.22
C ARG A 61 -6.41 -9.88 7.41
N ILE A 62 -5.35 -10.52 7.87
CA ILE A 62 -4.76 -11.70 7.22
C ILE A 62 -4.78 -12.84 8.25
N ASP A 63 -5.59 -13.86 7.95
CA ASP A 63 -5.67 -15.06 8.76
C ASP A 63 -4.79 -16.15 8.16
N THR A 64 -3.73 -16.50 8.88
CA THR A 64 -2.81 -17.59 8.51
C THR A 64 -3.28 -18.95 9.03
N SER A 65 -4.38 -19.00 9.76
CA SER A 65 -4.88 -20.22 10.45
C SER A 65 -3.81 -20.86 11.35
N GLY A 66 -3.00 -20.01 11.98
CA GLY A 66 -1.92 -20.45 12.87
C GLY A 66 -0.68 -20.98 12.15
N GLN A 67 -0.63 -20.93 10.83
CA GLN A 67 0.55 -21.35 10.06
C GLN A 67 1.66 -20.30 10.17
N GLU A 68 2.90 -20.76 10.30
CA GLU A 68 4.07 -19.90 10.23
C GLU A 68 4.28 -19.43 8.79
N ILE A 69 4.56 -18.12 8.62
CA ILE A 69 4.74 -17.52 7.29
C ILE A 69 6.15 -17.85 6.77
N PRO A 70 6.28 -18.60 5.65
CA PRO A 70 7.58 -18.98 5.12
C PRO A 70 8.32 -17.82 4.49
N GLY A 71 9.64 -18.00 4.30
CA GLY A 71 10.51 -17.04 3.66
C GLY A 71 11.38 -16.24 4.63
N ALA A 72 11.41 -16.57 5.91
CA ALA A 72 12.40 -16.02 6.84
C ALA A 72 13.82 -16.50 6.46
N ILE A 73 14.84 -15.69 6.73
CA ILE A 73 16.23 -16.06 6.50
C ILE A 73 16.64 -17.13 7.50
N LEU A 74 17.19 -18.22 6.99
CA LEU A 74 17.86 -19.24 7.79
C LEU A 74 19.35 -18.97 7.83
N ARG A 75 19.95 -19.04 9.03
CA ARG A 75 21.37 -18.83 9.26
C ARG A 75 22.00 -20.05 9.92
N ASP A 76 23.26 -20.30 9.62
CA ASP A 76 24.06 -21.35 10.27
C ASP A 76 24.67 -20.83 11.58
N GLU A 77 25.48 -21.69 12.21
CA GLU A 77 26.19 -21.40 13.47
C GLU A 77 27.19 -20.23 13.37
N ASN A 78 27.60 -19.87 12.15
CA ASN A 78 28.51 -18.77 11.85
C ASN A 78 27.77 -17.49 11.42
N ASP A 79 26.44 -17.45 11.58
CA ASP A 79 25.56 -16.36 11.13
C ASP A 79 25.52 -16.18 9.58
N ALA A 80 26.02 -17.16 8.82
CA ALA A 80 25.94 -17.13 7.37
C ALA A 80 24.55 -17.56 6.89
N MET A 81 24.02 -16.89 5.86
CA MET A 81 22.73 -17.23 5.28
C MET A 81 22.82 -18.57 4.54
N VAL A 82 22.01 -19.55 4.93
CA VAL A 82 21.95 -20.89 4.31
C VAL A 82 20.68 -21.12 3.49
N GLY A 83 19.69 -20.23 3.60
CA GLY A 83 18.45 -20.34 2.82
C GLY A 83 17.29 -19.55 3.41
N TYR A 84 16.08 -19.96 3.02
CA TYR A 84 14.83 -19.39 3.51
C TYR A 84 13.97 -20.49 4.13
N SER A 85 13.19 -20.13 5.16
CA SER A 85 12.24 -21.03 5.79
C SER A 85 11.14 -21.46 4.80
N THR A 86 10.70 -22.70 4.97
CA THR A 86 9.55 -23.29 4.29
C THR A 86 8.53 -23.74 5.35
N THR A 87 7.34 -24.13 4.92
CA THR A 87 6.38 -24.83 5.79
C THR A 87 6.94 -26.21 6.19
N ALA A 88 6.29 -26.88 7.12
CA ALA A 88 6.64 -28.26 7.52
C ALA A 88 6.55 -29.25 6.34
N SER A 89 5.71 -28.97 5.34
CA SER A 89 5.60 -29.75 4.09
C SER A 89 6.60 -29.33 3.00
N GLY A 90 7.45 -28.32 3.26
CA GLY A 90 8.44 -27.85 2.31
C GLY A 90 7.93 -26.77 1.34
N GLU A 91 6.72 -26.27 1.53
CA GLU A 91 6.14 -25.22 0.69
C GLU A 91 6.76 -23.86 0.98
N THR A 92 6.90 -23.03 -0.05
CA THR A 92 7.48 -21.68 0.04
C THR A 92 6.46 -20.59 0.27
N GLU A 93 5.17 -20.91 0.21
CA GLU A 93 4.02 -20.01 0.40
C GLU A 93 2.94 -20.76 1.18
N ILE A 94 2.09 -20.03 1.89
CA ILE A 94 0.88 -20.57 2.55
C ILE A 94 -0.36 -19.95 1.95
N LEU A 95 -1.48 -20.65 1.95
CA LEU A 95 -2.77 -20.10 1.60
C LEU A 95 -3.36 -19.39 2.82
N VAL A 96 -3.66 -18.11 2.70
CA VAL A 96 -4.25 -17.30 3.76
C VAL A 96 -5.62 -16.78 3.34
N ARG A 97 -6.46 -16.45 4.31
CA ARG A 97 -7.66 -15.66 4.12
C ARG A 97 -7.34 -14.20 4.37
N ILE A 98 -7.69 -13.36 3.40
CA ILE A 98 -7.56 -11.91 3.49
C ILE A 98 -8.95 -11.32 3.56
N GLU A 99 -9.16 -10.41 4.49
CA GLU A 99 -10.41 -9.69 4.69
C GLU A 99 -10.14 -8.20 4.71
N THR A 100 -11.02 -7.43 4.11
CA THR A 100 -10.96 -5.97 4.17
C THR A 100 -12.21 -5.44 4.85
N VAL A 101 -12.01 -4.43 5.71
CA VAL A 101 -13.06 -3.59 6.28
C VAL A 101 -12.83 -2.20 5.74
N GLU A 102 -13.72 -1.74 4.86
CA GLU A 102 -13.55 -0.48 4.14
C GLU A 102 -14.92 0.13 3.82
N LYS A 103 -15.26 1.20 4.53
CA LYS A 103 -16.43 2.02 4.29
C LYS A 103 -16.07 3.49 4.39
N ASP A 104 -16.53 4.29 3.44
CA ASP A 104 -16.27 5.71 3.43
C ASP A 104 -16.96 6.41 4.60
N GLY A 105 -16.25 7.35 5.24
CA GLY A 105 -16.81 8.27 6.21
C GLY A 105 -17.16 7.67 7.57
N VAL A 106 -16.67 6.46 7.89
CA VAL A 106 -16.91 5.82 9.19
C VAL A 106 -15.60 5.39 9.84
N TRP A 107 -15.64 5.14 11.14
CA TRP A 107 -14.55 4.49 11.86
C TRP A 107 -14.61 2.99 11.67
N HIS A 108 -13.44 2.38 11.44
CA HIS A 108 -13.27 0.94 11.31
C HIS A 108 -12.63 0.38 12.57
N HIS A 109 -13.04 -0.82 12.95
CA HIS A 109 -12.55 -1.56 14.10
C HIS A 109 -12.10 -2.97 13.71
N THR A 110 -11.21 -3.54 14.49
CA THR A 110 -10.76 -4.92 14.25
C THR A 110 -11.86 -5.96 14.43
N SER A 111 -12.93 -5.62 15.15
CA SER A 111 -14.12 -6.46 15.36
C SER A 111 -15.18 -6.33 14.26
N ASP A 112 -15.08 -5.34 13.37
CA ASP A 112 -16.08 -5.12 12.31
C ASP A 112 -16.15 -6.30 11.35
N PHE A 113 -17.33 -6.53 10.78
CA PHE A 113 -17.51 -7.51 9.72
C PHE A 113 -16.77 -7.08 8.46
N ALA A 114 -16.12 -8.05 7.81
CA ALA A 114 -15.44 -7.82 6.55
C ALA A 114 -16.43 -7.44 5.43
N ASP A 115 -16.08 -6.42 4.65
CA ASP A 115 -16.83 -6.05 3.45
C ASP A 115 -16.46 -6.94 2.27
N GLN A 116 -15.20 -7.40 2.23
CA GLN A 116 -14.69 -8.32 1.23
C GLN A 116 -13.80 -9.38 1.86
N SER A 117 -13.77 -10.55 1.25
CA SER A 117 -12.92 -11.66 1.66
C SER A 117 -12.42 -12.43 0.44
N ALA A 118 -11.13 -12.79 0.46
CA ALA A 118 -10.49 -13.57 -0.59
C ALA A 118 -9.45 -14.52 0.03
N SER A 119 -9.03 -15.52 -0.74
CA SER A 119 -7.88 -16.36 -0.42
C SER A 119 -6.71 -15.99 -1.32
N ALA A 120 -5.50 -15.98 -0.78
CA ALA A 120 -4.29 -15.68 -1.53
C ALA A 120 -3.09 -16.46 -1.01
N TRP A 121 -2.10 -16.66 -1.88
CA TRP A 121 -0.80 -17.19 -1.47
C TRP A 121 0.02 -16.11 -0.79
N PHE A 122 0.65 -16.46 0.32
CA PHE A 122 1.30 -15.50 1.20
C PHE A 122 2.67 -15.99 1.66
N ARG A 123 3.67 -15.09 1.60
CA ARG A 123 5.03 -15.35 2.08
C ARG A 123 5.77 -14.09 2.44
N ILE A 124 6.85 -14.22 3.20
CA ILE A 124 7.83 -13.14 3.39
C ILE A 124 8.60 -12.94 2.08
N ARG A 125 8.74 -11.70 1.63
CA ARG A 125 9.48 -11.34 0.42
C ARG A 125 10.59 -10.33 0.71
N GLY A 126 11.36 -10.05 -0.32
CA GLY A 126 12.45 -9.08 -0.30
C GLY A 126 13.80 -9.75 -0.09
N ASN A 127 14.86 -8.98 -0.15
CA ASN A 127 16.22 -9.43 0.13
C ASN A 127 16.64 -8.87 1.50
N SER A 128 17.12 -7.64 1.55
CA SER A 128 17.53 -6.98 2.81
C SER A 128 16.35 -6.75 3.78
N SER A 129 15.12 -6.51 3.28
CA SER A 129 13.93 -6.30 4.11
C SER A 129 13.55 -7.50 4.99
N ARG A 130 14.05 -8.69 4.68
CA ARG A 130 13.86 -9.89 5.53
C ARG A 130 14.63 -9.84 6.84
N ASN A 131 15.65 -8.97 6.93
CA ASN A 131 16.44 -8.77 8.16
C ASN A 131 15.79 -7.80 9.17
N PHE A 132 14.79 -7.04 8.74
CA PHE A 132 14.11 -6.08 9.62
C PHE A 132 12.98 -6.74 10.39
N ASP A 133 12.64 -6.23 11.58
CA ASP A 133 11.52 -6.71 12.39
C ASP A 133 10.20 -6.56 11.63
N LYS A 134 10.02 -5.46 10.91
CA LYS A 134 8.89 -5.24 10.02
C LYS A 134 9.18 -5.87 8.66
N LYS A 135 8.66 -7.06 8.44
CA LYS A 135 8.83 -7.83 7.20
C LYS A 135 8.02 -7.25 6.05
N SER A 136 8.52 -7.43 4.83
CA SER A 136 7.73 -7.24 3.60
C SER A 136 7.10 -8.57 3.21
N TYR A 137 5.86 -8.53 2.73
CA TYR A 137 5.12 -9.72 2.32
C TYR A 137 4.78 -9.67 0.83
N ARG A 138 4.56 -10.84 0.25
CA ARG A 138 3.97 -11.03 -1.07
C ARG A 138 2.60 -11.69 -0.89
N ILE A 139 1.65 -11.13 -1.59
CA ILE A 139 0.29 -11.63 -1.80
C ILE A 139 0.14 -11.96 -3.28
#